data_867467817288cf7b8fc6340515d5e05e
#
_entry.id   867467817288cf7b8fc6340515d5e05e
#
_cell.length_a   1.000
_cell.length_b   1.000
_cell.length_c   1.000
_cell.angle_alpha   90.00
_cell.angle_beta   90.00
_cell.angle_gamma   90.00
#
_symmetry.space_group_name_H-M   'P 1'
#
loop_
_entity.id
_entity.type
_entity.pdbx_description
1 polymer ?
#
loop_
_entity_poly.entity_id
_entity_poly.type
_entity_poly.pdbx_seq_one_letter_code
_entity_poly.pdbx_strand_id
1 'polypeptide(L)'
;WDPAYKKRTHDSLGLFLAQYLCNGFNLADAGRLTYNRTYFAEGGRAFEFMRKKTSARSNSMSVVIVPIIEPLKVILNEIGAKPEKDAYVFPQIFNGATDETLRRKLTVQENSNIKDRMNRICKEVLGWDKVVSGTWARHSFATNLKLAGVEELYISESMGHSQGNDVTSGYQDMYPLEIRFRNNSKLLNIKKEEEPIDIDSLTPEQMKEMLKKMMGQQ
;
A
#
# COMPACT_ATOMS: atom_id res chain seq x y z
N TRP A 1 15.29 20.78 -13.35
CA TRP A 1 14.52 20.84 -12.10
C TRP A 1 15.42 21.26 -10.94
N ASP A 2 14.97 22.21 -10.11
CA ASP A 2 15.63 22.60 -8.87
C ASP A 2 15.86 21.35 -7.98
N PRO A 3 17.08 21.16 -7.40
CA PRO A 3 17.40 20.02 -6.56
C PRO A 3 16.43 19.84 -5.38
N ALA A 4 16.00 20.95 -4.74
CA ALA A 4 15.03 20.89 -3.65
C ALA A 4 13.64 20.43 -4.13
N TYR A 5 13.24 20.76 -5.35
CA TYR A 5 12.00 20.28 -5.95
C TYR A 5 12.09 18.77 -6.27
N LYS A 6 13.23 18.32 -6.82
CA LYS A 6 13.48 16.89 -7.08
C LYS A 6 13.36 16.06 -5.79
N LYS A 7 14.00 16.52 -4.70
CA LYS A 7 13.91 15.84 -3.41
C LYS A 7 12.47 15.75 -2.91
N ARG A 8 11.72 16.86 -2.90
CA ARG A 8 10.32 16.87 -2.45
C ARG A 8 9.42 15.97 -3.31
N THR A 9 9.70 15.88 -4.60
CA THR A 9 8.95 15.00 -5.51
C THR A 9 9.29 13.54 -5.24
N HIS A 10 10.55 13.20 -5.01
CA HIS A 10 11.02 11.89 -4.63
C HIS A 10 10.39 11.44 -3.29
N ASP A 11 10.43 12.30 -2.27
CA ASP A 11 9.83 12.01 -0.96
C ASP A 11 8.30 11.77 -1.08
N SER A 12 7.61 12.56 -1.90
CA SER A 12 6.18 12.38 -2.16
C SER A 12 5.87 11.08 -2.90
N LEU A 13 6.70 10.69 -3.88
CA LEU A 13 6.57 9.40 -4.55
C LEU A 13 6.78 8.26 -3.56
N GLY A 14 7.81 8.34 -2.72
CA GLY A 14 8.06 7.35 -1.68
C GLY A 14 6.91 7.23 -0.69
N LEU A 15 6.33 8.34 -0.21
CA LEU A 15 5.15 8.33 0.67
C LEU A 15 3.90 7.77 -0.03
N PHE A 16 3.70 8.05 -1.31
CA PHE A 16 2.60 7.49 -2.09
C PHE A 16 2.73 5.97 -2.25
N LEU A 17 3.93 5.49 -2.60
CA LEU A 17 4.21 4.07 -2.71
C LEU A 17 4.16 3.37 -1.34
N ALA A 18 4.62 4.02 -0.26
CA ALA A 18 4.47 3.51 1.09
C ALA A 18 2.98 3.32 1.45
N GLN A 19 2.09 4.26 1.08
CA GLN A 19 0.66 4.07 1.30
C GLN A 19 0.12 2.82 0.59
N TYR A 20 0.59 2.53 -0.61
CA TYR A 20 0.22 1.32 -1.35
C TYR A 20 0.75 0.05 -0.68
N LEU A 21 2.05 0.01 -0.35
CA LEU A 21 2.73 -1.19 0.14
C LEU A 21 2.48 -1.46 1.64
N CYS A 22 2.12 -0.43 2.41
CA CYS A 22 1.70 -0.58 3.82
C CYS A 22 0.20 -0.83 3.95
N ASN A 23 -0.32 -1.85 3.27
CA ASN A 23 -1.71 -2.28 3.36
C ASN A 23 -2.73 -1.17 3.05
N GLY A 24 -2.36 -0.24 2.18
CA GLY A 24 -3.23 0.88 1.83
C GLY A 24 -3.53 1.81 3.00
N PHE A 25 -2.62 1.98 3.96
CA PHE A 25 -2.82 2.91 5.08
C PHE A 25 -2.97 4.37 4.60
N ASN A 26 -3.59 5.21 5.40
CA ASN A 26 -3.71 6.63 5.07
C ASN A 26 -2.48 7.42 5.58
N LEU A 27 -2.31 8.64 5.09
CA LEU A 27 -1.16 9.46 5.47
C LEU A 27 -1.14 9.82 6.97
N ALA A 28 -2.30 9.90 7.63
CA ALA A 28 -2.37 10.12 9.07
C ALA A 28 -1.86 8.91 9.86
N ASP A 29 -2.12 7.68 9.38
CA ASP A 29 -1.56 6.46 9.96
C ASP A 29 -0.05 6.40 9.70
N ALA A 30 0.40 6.77 8.48
CA ALA A 30 1.82 6.88 8.15
C ALA A 30 2.58 7.83 9.08
N GLY A 31 2.02 9.02 9.37
CA GLY A 31 2.63 9.99 10.26
C GLY A 31 2.69 9.53 11.73
N ARG A 32 1.89 8.55 12.12
CA ARG A 32 1.90 7.95 13.46
C ARG A 32 2.67 6.65 13.56
N LEU A 33 3.09 6.09 12.43
CA LEU A 33 3.83 4.85 12.39
C LEU A 33 5.17 5.01 13.11
N THR A 34 5.48 4.11 14.04
CA THR A 34 6.74 4.12 14.79
C THR A 34 7.46 2.78 14.66
N TYR A 35 8.76 2.81 14.89
CA TYR A 35 9.58 1.62 15.11
C TYR A 35 9.31 1.07 16.51
N ASN A 36 8.17 0.41 16.68
CA ASN A 36 7.69 -0.10 17.95
C ASN A 36 8.30 -1.46 18.32
N ARG A 37 7.82 -2.02 19.43
CA ARG A 37 8.29 -3.32 19.93
C ARG A 37 8.19 -4.43 18.88
N THR A 38 7.08 -4.51 18.15
CA THR A 38 6.85 -5.55 17.13
C THR A 38 7.87 -5.48 16.01
N TYR A 39 8.23 -4.27 15.55
CA TYR A 39 9.27 -4.11 14.54
C TYR A 39 10.60 -4.77 14.97
N PHE A 40 11.04 -4.51 16.20
CA PHE A 40 12.30 -5.09 16.69
C PHE A 40 12.19 -6.58 17.04
N ALA A 41 11.05 -7.03 17.58
CA ALA A 41 10.81 -8.44 17.88
C ALA A 41 10.80 -9.30 16.62
N GLU A 42 10.28 -8.77 15.51
CA GLU A 42 10.27 -9.42 14.20
C GLU A 42 11.56 -9.17 13.38
N GLY A 43 12.62 -8.65 13.98
CA GLY A 43 13.90 -8.40 13.31
C GLY A 43 13.79 -7.43 12.13
N GLY A 44 12.92 -6.43 12.22
CA GLY A 44 12.69 -5.45 11.16
C GLY A 44 11.82 -5.96 10.00
N ARG A 45 11.11 -7.07 10.17
CA ARG A 45 10.31 -7.70 9.12
C ARG A 45 8.86 -7.20 9.04
N ALA A 46 8.34 -6.60 10.11
CA ALA A 46 6.95 -6.15 10.15
C ALA A 46 6.76 -4.88 10.95
N PHE A 47 5.79 -4.08 10.54
CA PHE A 47 5.20 -3.04 11.37
C PHE A 47 3.88 -3.53 11.96
N GLU A 48 3.58 -3.07 13.16
CA GLU A 48 2.27 -3.16 13.79
C GLU A 48 1.81 -1.78 14.19
N PHE A 49 0.57 -1.44 13.90
CA PHE A 49 -0.02 -0.20 14.38
C PHE A 49 -1.52 -0.34 14.65
N MET A 50 -2.01 0.51 15.55
CA MET A 50 -3.43 0.58 15.87
C MET A 50 -4.11 1.61 14.97
N ARG A 51 -5.02 1.13 14.13
CA ARG A 51 -5.83 2.00 13.29
C ARG A 51 -7.08 2.45 14.04
N LYS A 52 -7.19 3.76 14.24
CA LYS A 52 -8.41 4.37 14.81
C LYS A 52 -9.43 4.58 13.70
N LYS A 53 -10.61 3.98 13.82
CA LYS A 53 -11.72 4.29 12.91
C LYS A 53 -12.21 5.71 13.13
N THR A 54 -12.30 6.46 12.02
CA THR A 54 -12.82 7.84 12.01
C THR A 54 -14.35 7.93 11.96
N SER A 55 -15.04 6.79 12.01
CA SER A 55 -16.51 6.76 12.02
C SER A 55 -17.05 7.21 13.38
N ALA A 56 -17.92 8.21 13.38
CA ALA A 56 -18.60 8.71 14.59
C ALA A 56 -19.41 7.64 15.36
N ARG A 57 -19.60 6.46 14.78
CA ARG A 57 -20.38 5.35 15.36
C ARG A 57 -19.52 4.20 15.93
N SER A 58 -18.22 4.22 15.78
CA SER A 58 -17.37 3.11 16.24
C SER A 58 -16.05 3.61 16.81
N ASN A 59 -15.85 3.42 18.11
CA ASN A 59 -14.55 3.58 18.79
C ASN A 59 -13.64 2.34 18.65
N SER A 60 -13.93 1.42 17.72
CA SER A 60 -13.13 0.21 17.56
C SER A 60 -11.75 0.55 16.98
N MET A 61 -10.73 0.08 17.67
CA MET A 61 -9.36 0.07 17.17
C MET A 61 -9.12 -1.29 16.49
N SER A 62 -8.47 -1.28 15.34
CA SER A 62 -8.05 -2.49 14.66
C SER A 62 -6.53 -2.54 14.61
N VAL A 63 -5.94 -3.66 15.00
CA VAL A 63 -4.52 -3.94 14.83
C VAL A 63 -4.27 -4.21 13.34
N VAL A 64 -3.27 -3.55 12.78
CA VAL A 64 -2.81 -3.78 11.40
C VAL A 64 -1.36 -4.22 11.45
N ILE A 65 -1.08 -5.35 10.83
CA ILE A 65 0.27 -5.89 10.68
C ILE A 65 0.67 -5.77 9.20
N VAL A 66 1.76 -5.05 8.94
CA VAL A 66 2.32 -4.80 7.60
C VAL A 66 3.61 -5.58 7.44
N PRO A 67 3.69 -6.58 6.55
CA PRO A 67 4.95 -7.22 6.23
C PRO A 67 5.84 -6.26 5.42
N ILE A 68 7.10 -6.15 5.81
CA ILE A 68 8.09 -5.29 5.12
C ILE A 68 8.68 -6.10 3.96
N ILE A 69 7.97 -6.14 2.85
CA ILE A 69 8.45 -6.74 1.60
C ILE A 69 9.58 -5.89 0.99
N GLU A 70 10.43 -6.48 0.15
CA GLU A 70 11.65 -5.83 -0.35
C GLU A 70 11.44 -4.44 -0.97
N PRO A 71 10.40 -4.16 -1.80
CA PRO A 71 10.17 -2.80 -2.29
C PRO A 71 9.83 -1.80 -1.20
N LEU A 72 9.11 -2.21 -0.16
CA LEU A 72 8.84 -1.33 0.98
C LEU A 72 10.14 -1.03 1.73
N LYS A 73 11.02 -2.01 1.89
CA LYS A 73 12.33 -1.82 2.52
C LYS A 73 13.20 -0.81 1.75
N VAL A 74 13.19 -0.84 0.42
CA VAL A 74 13.87 0.17 -0.40
C VAL A 74 13.32 1.56 -0.09
N ILE A 75 12.00 1.74 -0.07
CA ILE A 75 11.37 3.02 0.25
C ILE A 75 11.73 3.51 1.66
N LEU A 76 11.73 2.60 2.64
CA LEU A 76 12.11 2.94 4.01
C LEU A 76 13.58 3.41 4.11
N ASN A 77 14.48 2.81 3.34
CA ASN A 77 15.88 3.23 3.28
C ASN A 77 16.06 4.61 2.62
N GLU A 78 15.19 4.96 1.65
CA GLU A 78 15.29 6.23 0.91
C GLU A 78 14.68 7.42 1.66
N ILE A 79 13.52 7.23 2.29
CA ILE A 79 12.74 8.33 2.86
C ILE A 79 12.36 8.13 4.34
N GLY A 80 12.57 6.94 4.89
CA GLY A 80 12.29 6.65 6.30
C GLY A 80 13.40 7.16 7.23
N ALA A 81 13.07 7.40 8.49
CA ALA A 81 14.05 7.65 9.53
C ALA A 81 14.83 6.37 9.87
N LYS A 82 16.00 6.51 10.48
CA LYS A 82 16.74 5.38 11.03
C LYS A 82 15.89 4.63 12.06
N PRO A 83 15.91 3.30 12.08
CA PRO A 83 15.18 2.51 13.08
C PRO A 83 15.73 2.74 14.48
N GLU A 84 14.99 3.50 15.27
CA GLU A 84 15.24 3.74 16.70
C GLU A 84 13.94 3.44 17.46
N LYS A 85 14.06 2.87 18.66
CA LYS A 85 12.89 2.49 19.45
C LYS A 85 11.95 3.67 19.65
N ASP A 86 10.67 3.45 19.31
CA ASP A 86 9.56 4.40 19.42
C ASP A 86 9.71 5.68 18.55
N ALA A 87 10.75 5.79 17.70
CA ALA A 87 10.88 6.86 16.73
C ALA A 87 9.86 6.73 15.61
N TYR A 88 9.39 7.86 15.07
CA TYR A 88 8.53 7.88 13.91
C TYR A 88 9.26 7.38 12.66
N VAL A 89 8.59 6.55 11.86
CA VAL A 89 9.13 6.06 10.58
C VAL A 89 9.20 7.19 9.54
N PHE A 90 8.19 8.07 9.51
CA PHE A 90 8.10 9.20 8.59
C PHE A 90 7.91 10.53 9.35
N PRO A 91 8.95 10.99 10.09
CA PRO A 91 8.84 12.19 10.92
C PRO A 91 8.53 13.46 10.12
N GLN A 92 8.87 13.50 8.83
CA GLN A 92 8.63 14.62 7.91
C GLN A 92 7.14 14.95 7.73
N ILE A 93 6.22 14.00 7.99
CA ILE A 93 4.78 14.22 7.83
C ILE A 93 4.26 15.20 8.89
N PHE A 94 4.69 15.05 10.13
CA PHE A 94 4.26 15.91 11.22
C PHE A 94 5.28 16.98 11.59
N ASN A 95 6.52 16.86 11.11
CA ASN A 95 7.58 17.83 11.34
C ASN A 95 7.72 18.26 12.83
N GLY A 96 7.67 17.30 13.75
CA GLY A 96 7.75 17.54 15.18
C GLY A 96 6.46 18.02 15.86
N ALA A 97 5.35 18.21 15.13
CA ALA A 97 4.09 18.63 15.72
C ALA A 97 3.55 17.60 16.73
N THR A 98 3.17 18.08 17.92
CA THR A 98 2.56 17.25 18.98
C THR A 98 1.05 17.47 19.11
N ASP A 99 0.56 18.65 18.73
CA ASP A 99 -0.85 19.00 18.75
C ASP A 99 -1.66 18.30 17.64
N GLU A 100 -2.76 17.65 17.98
CA GLU A 100 -3.56 16.86 17.04
C GLU A 100 -4.25 17.70 15.96
N THR A 101 -4.62 18.94 16.27
CA THR A 101 -5.22 19.86 15.29
C THR A 101 -4.17 20.25 14.24
N LEU A 102 -2.95 20.54 14.68
CA LEU A 102 -1.81 20.83 13.80
C LEU A 102 -1.43 19.60 12.97
N ARG A 103 -1.35 18.41 13.57
CA ARG A 103 -1.10 17.14 12.83
C ARG A 103 -2.14 16.92 11.74
N ARG A 104 -3.42 17.17 12.04
CA ARG A 104 -4.48 17.07 11.03
C ARG A 104 -4.29 18.06 9.88
N LYS A 105 -3.95 19.32 10.17
CA LYS A 105 -3.66 20.34 9.13
C LYS A 105 -2.47 19.93 8.26
N LEU A 106 -1.38 19.49 8.89
CA LEU A 106 -0.19 19.01 8.17
C LEU A 106 -0.49 17.79 7.29
N THR A 107 -1.28 16.84 7.79
CA THR A 107 -1.72 15.68 7.00
C THR A 107 -2.51 16.09 5.76
N VAL A 108 -3.45 17.03 5.90
CA VAL A 108 -4.26 17.53 4.77
C VAL A 108 -3.37 18.24 3.75
N GLN A 109 -2.47 19.09 4.22
CA GLN A 109 -1.52 19.80 3.35
C GLN A 109 -0.61 18.82 2.59
N GLU A 110 -0.04 17.85 3.29
CA GLU A 110 0.87 16.89 2.64
C GLU A 110 0.14 15.93 1.70
N ASN A 111 -1.11 15.55 1.99
CA ASN A 111 -1.95 14.83 1.03
C ASN A 111 -2.15 15.61 -0.27
N SER A 112 -2.38 16.94 -0.18
CA SER A 112 -2.49 17.81 -1.36
C SER A 112 -1.17 17.86 -2.13
N ASN A 113 -0.06 18.06 -1.42
CA ASN A 113 1.27 18.09 -2.02
C ASN A 113 1.62 16.79 -2.78
N ILE A 114 1.34 15.64 -2.14
CA ILE A 114 1.55 14.31 -2.75
C ILE A 114 0.68 14.18 -4.01
N LYS A 115 -0.61 14.50 -3.90
CA LYS A 115 -1.55 14.46 -5.03
C LYS A 115 -1.03 15.28 -6.21
N ASP A 116 -0.64 16.53 -5.99
CA ASP A 116 -0.21 17.44 -7.06
C ASP A 116 1.08 16.94 -7.74
N ARG A 117 2.04 16.44 -6.94
CA ARG A 117 3.30 15.90 -7.47
C ARG A 117 3.08 14.58 -8.21
N MET A 118 2.23 13.68 -7.69
CA MET A 118 1.91 12.42 -8.37
C MET A 118 1.17 12.66 -9.68
N ASN A 119 0.22 13.59 -9.73
CA ASN A 119 -0.47 13.94 -10.98
C ASN A 119 0.48 14.50 -12.01
N ARG A 120 1.47 15.30 -11.59
CA ARG A 120 2.53 15.78 -12.48
C ARG A 120 3.39 14.62 -13.01
N ILE A 121 3.82 13.69 -12.17
CA ILE A 121 4.57 12.49 -12.58
C ILE A 121 3.74 11.66 -13.58
N CYS A 122 2.47 11.40 -13.28
CA CYS A 122 1.59 10.66 -14.17
C CYS A 122 1.50 11.32 -15.56
N LYS A 123 1.32 12.62 -15.61
CA LYS A 123 1.19 13.35 -16.86
C LYS A 123 2.52 13.48 -17.63
N GLU A 124 3.60 13.92 -16.96
CA GLU A 124 4.86 14.28 -17.61
C GLU A 124 5.76 13.06 -17.87
N VAL A 125 5.68 12.01 -17.05
CA VAL A 125 6.56 10.83 -17.15
C VAL A 125 5.84 9.62 -17.74
N LEU A 126 4.59 9.38 -17.32
CA LEU A 126 3.83 8.19 -17.73
C LEU A 126 2.85 8.48 -18.88
N GLY A 127 2.64 9.74 -19.25
CA GLY A 127 1.65 10.11 -20.27
C GLY A 127 0.20 9.83 -19.87
N TRP A 128 -0.09 9.70 -18.58
CA TRP A 128 -1.42 9.39 -18.06
C TRP A 128 -2.18 10.65 -17.71
N ASP A 129 -3.37 10.80 -18.28
CA ASP A 129 -4.31 11.87 -17.94
C ASP A 129 -5.33 11.40 -16.87
N LYS A 130 -4.81 10.83 -15.78
CA LYS A 130 -5.62 10.35 -14.65
C LYS A 130 -5.21 11.06 -13.36
N VAL A 131 -6.20 11.38 -12.53
CA VAL A 131 -5.96 11.98 -11.22
C VAL A 131 -5.74 10.88 -10.18
N VAL A 132 -4.55 10.86 -9.59
CA VAL A 132 -4.18 9.94 -8.51
C VAL A 132 -4.14 10.66 -7.15
N SER A 133 -4.38 9.92 -6.08
CA SER A 133 -4.38 10.44 -4.71
C SER A 133 -4.04 9.31 -3.73
N GLY A 134 -3.82 9.62 -2.44
CA GLY A 134 -3.62 8.60 -1.42
C GLY A 134 -4.77 7.59 -1.31
N THR A 135 -6.00 8.02 -1.56
CA THR A 135 -7.16 7.12 -1.65
C THR A 135 -6.98 6.11 -2.80
N TRP A 136 -6.38 6.54 -3.90
CA TRP A 136 -6.08 5.67 -5.04
C TRP A 136 -5.07 4.58 -4.67
N ALA A 137 -4.00 4.92 -3.94
CA ALA A 137 -3.05 3.95 -3.42
C ALA A 137 -3.75 2.86 -2.58
N ARG A 138 -4.68 3.28 -1.72
CA ARG A 138 -5.47 2.37 -0.89
C ARG A 138 -6.41 1.46 -1.72
N HIS A 139 -7.12 2.03 -2.69
CA HIS A 139 -7.98 1.24 -3.58
C HIS A 139 -7.14 0.26 -4.43
N SER A 140 -5.99 0.71 -4.92
CA SER A 140 -5.08 -0.13 -5.71
C SER A 140 -4.56 -1.30 -4.89
N PHE A 141 -4.23 -1.12 -3.61
CA PHE A 141 -3.85 -2.24 -2.73
C PHE A 141 -4.93 -3.32 -2.71
N ALA A 142 -6.18 -2.95 -2.41
CA ALA A 142 -7.27 -3.91 -2.33
C ALA A 142 -7.57 -4.56 -3.69
N THR A 143 -7.68 -3.76 -4.74
CA THR A 143 -8.01 -4.24 -6.09
C THR A 143 -6.93 -5.17 -6.63
N ASN A 144 -5.66 -4.80 -6.47
CA ASN A 144 -4.56 -5.58 -7.02
C ASN A 144 -4.40 -6.93 -6.30
N LEU A 145 -4.58 -6.97 -4.98
CA LEU A 145 -4.61 -8.25 -4.25
C LEU A 145 -5.80 -9.12 -4.66
N LYS A 146 -6.99 -8.53 -4.85
CA LYS A 146 -8.17 -9.25 -5.34
C LYS A 146 -7.92 -9.84 -6.72
N LEU A 147 -7.37 -9.07 -7.67
CA LEU A 147 -7.00 -9.54 -9.01
C LEU A 147 -5.91 -10.63 -8.97
N ALA A 148 -5.02 -10.58 -7.98
CA ALA A 148 -3.99 -11.60 -7.74
C ALA A 148 -4.53 -12.86 -7.02
N GLY A 149 -5.86 -13.01 -6.86
CA GLY A 149 -6.50 -14.16 -6.24
C GLY A 149 -6.24 -14.27 -4.74
N VAL A 150 -6.11 -13.14 -4.04
CA VAL A 150 -6.01 -13.12 -2.59
C VAL A 150 -7.40 -13.02 -1.97
N GLU A 151 -7.63 -13.77 -0.90
CA GLU A 151 -8.90 -13.80 -0.19
C GLU A 151 -9.33 -12.41 0.30
N GLU A 152 -10.62 -12.13 0.15
CA GLU A 152 -11.23 -10.86 0.58
C GLU A 152 -11.12 -10.64 2.09
N LEU A 153 -11.18 -11.74 2.87
CA LEU A 153 -10.99 -11.74 4.31
C LEU A 153 -9.60 -11.23 4.70
N TYR A 154 -8.54 -11.73 4.04
CA TYR A 154 -7.18 -11.26 4.22
C TYR A 154 -7.04 -9.77 3.89
N ILE A 155 -7.61 -9.34 2.76
CA ILE A 155 -7.55 -7.95 2.32
C ILE A 155 -8.22 -7.03 3.35
N SER A 156 -9.41 -7.42 3.82
CA SER A 156 -10.18 -6.69 4.83
C SER A 156 -9.42 -6.55 6.15
N GLU A 157 -8.86 -7.66 6.67
CA GLU A 157 -8.05 -7.66 7.89
C GLU A 157 -6.80 -6.79 7.72
N SER A 158 -6.06 -6.97 6.62
CA SER A 158 -4.84 -6.20 6.34
C SER A 158 -5.09 -4.71 6.26
N MET A 159 -6.27 -4.28 5.81
CA MET A 159 -6.67 -2.88 5.77
C MET A 159 -7.23 -2.37 7.10
N GLY A 160 -7.32 -3.20 8.13
CA GLY A 160 -7.90 -2.85 9.42
C GLY A 160 -9.41 -2.55 9.32
N HIS A 161 -10.11 -3.21 8.41
CA HIS A 161 -11.57 -3.18 8.42
C HIS A 161 -12.07 -4.13 9.50
N SER A 162 -13.03 -3.68 10.33
CA SER A 162 -13.71 -4.63 11.22
C SER A 162 -14.51 -5.58 10.35
N GLN A 163 -14.27 -6.82 10.51
CA GLN A 163 -15.20 -7.83 10.07
C GLN A 163 -16.49 -7.60 10.83
N GLY A 164 -17.62 -7.53 10.13
CA GLY A 164 -18.91 -7.15 10.71
C GLY A 164 -19.26 -8.01 11.94
N ASN A 165 -20.43 -7.79 12.53
CA ASN A 165 -20.94 -8.52 13.71
C ASN A 165 -21.13 -10.03 13.48
N ASP A 166 -20.32 -10.67 12.67
CA ASP A 166 -20.32 -12.11 12.51
C ASP A 166 -19.64 -12.73 13.73
N VAL A 167 -20.42 -13.54 14.47
CA VAL A 167 -19.98 -14.26 15.65
C VAL A 167 -18.71 -15.08 15.37
N THR A 168 -18.55 -15.55 14.15
CA THR A 168 -17.40 -16.36 13.70
C THR A 168 -16.09 -15.54 13.65
N SER A 169 -16.14 -14.24 13.38
CA SER A 169 -14.95 -13.38 13.29
C SER A 169 -14.23 -13.19 14.64
N GLY A 170 -14.94 -13.37 15.76
CA GLY A 170 -14.37 -13.29 17.12
C GLY A 170 -13.49 -14.48 17.50
N TYR A 171 -13.53 -15.58 16.73
CA TYR A 171 -12.78 -16.80 16.98
C TYR A 171 -11.64 -17.05 15.99
N GLN A 172 -11.42 -16.15 15.03
CA GLN A 172 -10.36 -16.31 14.05
C GLN A 172 -9.10 -15.55 14.48
N ASP A 173 -7.99 -16.28 14.53
CA ASP A 173 -6.67 -15.68 14.73
C ASP A 173 -6.27 -14.85 13.51
N MET A 174 -5.47 -13.82 13.74
CA MET A 174 -4.91 -12.99 12.67
C MET A 174 -4.01 -13.82 11.75
N TYR A 175 -4.00 -13.49 10.46
CA TYR A 175 -3.12 -14.17 9.51
C TYR A 175 -1.65 -14.12 9.94
N PRO A 176 -0.93 -15.26 9.93
CA PRO A 176 0.49 -15.33 10.26
C PRO A 176 1.34 -14.45 9.35
N LEU A 177 2.49 -13.99 9.84
CA LEU A 177 3.38 -13.09 9.11
C LEU A 177 3.83 -13.66 7.75
N GLU A 178 4.10 -14.96 7.66
CA GLU A 178 4.52 -15.62 6.41
C GLU A 178 3.41 -15.59 5.34
N ILE A 179 2.16 -15.73 5.75
CA ILE A 179 1.01 -15.57 4.83
C ILE A 179 0.92 -14.13 4.35
N ARG A 180 1.20 -13.15 5.23
CA ARG A 180 1.22 -11.72 4.87
C ARG A 180 2.30 -11.43 3.86
N PHE A 181 3.52 -11.96 4.03
CA PHE A 181 4.60 -11.84 3.06
C PHE A 181 4.21 -12.40 1.70
N ARG A 182 3.69 -13.65 1.68
CA ARG A 182 3.26 -14.31 0.45
C ARG A 182 2.20 -13.51 -0.30
N ASN A 183 1.20 -13.00 0.41
CA ASN A 183 0.10 -12.28 -0.22
C ASN A 183 0.54 -10.88 -0.68
N ASN A 184 1.25 -10.11 0.16
CA ASN A 184 1.69 -8.76 -0.22
C ASN A 184 2.75 -8.77 -1.33
N SER A 185 3.56 -9.82 -1.46
CA SER A 185 4.50 -9.96 -2.59
C SER A 185 3.79 -10.03 -3.95
N LYS A 186 2.52 -10.45 -3.98
CA LYS A 186 1.71 -10.46 -5.21
C LYS A 186 1.38 -9.05 -5.74
N LEU A 187 1.49 -8.00 -4.89
CA LEU A 187 1.29 -6.61 -5.33
C LEU A 187 2.22 -6.17 -6.46
N LEU A 188 3.34 -6.87 -6.64
CA LEU A 188 4.35 -6.58 -7.67
C LEU A 188 4.15 -7.39 -8.95
N ASN A 189 3.45 -8.51 -8.85
CA ASN A 189 3.24 -9.48 -9.93
C ASN A 189 1.83 -9.36 -10.52
N ILE A 190 1.33 -8.14 -10.64
CA ILE A 190 0.06 -7.91 -11.32
C ILE A 190 0.27 -8.27 -12.78
N LYS A 191 -0.23 -9.44 -13.21
CA LYS A 191 -0.35 -9.73 -14.63
C LYS A 191 -1.15 -8.58 -15.23
N LYS A 192 -0.56 -7.84 -16.18
CA LYS A 192 -1.38 -7.07 -17.11
C LYS A 192 -2.42 -8.06 -17.63
N GLU A 193 -3.71 -7.70 -17.56
CA GLU A 193 -4.70 -8.38 -18.39
C GLU A 193 -4.10 -8.36 -19.78
N GLU A 194 -3.81 -9.54 -20.33
CA GLU A 194 -3.52 -9.66 -21.76
C GLU A 194 -4.73 -9.03 -22.42
N GLU A 195 -4.52 -7.98 -23.19
CA GLU A 195 -5.61 -7.37 -23.96
C GLU A 195 -6.38 -8.50 -24.62
N PRO A 196 -7.73 -8.51 -24.57
CA PRO A 196 -8.48 -9.60 -25.15
C PRO A 196 -7.96 -9.82 -26.57
N ILE A 197 -7.38 -11.00 -26.79
CA ILE A 197 -6.79 -11.34 -28.08
C ILE A 197 -7.96 -11.29 -29.07
N ASP A 198 -7.91 -10.31 -29.96
CA ASP A 198 -8.85 -10.23 -31.08
C ASP A 198 -8.58 -11.45 -31.97
N ILE A 199 -9.40 -12.47 -31.79
CA ILE A 199 -9.26 -13.77 -32.47
C ILE A 199 -9.34 -13.58 -33.98
N ASP A 200 -10.08 -12.57 -34.46
CA ASP A 200 -10.24 -12.27 -35.87
C ASP A 200 -8.99 -11.63 -36.49
N SER A 201 -8.09 -11.11 -35.67
CA SER A 201 -6.79 -10.55 -36.10
C SER A 201 -5.63 -11.54 -36.08
N LEU A 202 -5.83 -12.76 -35.57
CA LEU A 202 -4.77 -13.78 -35.46
C LEU A 202 -4.47 -14.45 -36.80
N THR A 203 -3.18 -14.59 -37.13
CA THR A 203 -2.76 -15.42 -38.26
C THR A 203 -2.96 -16.91 -37.95
N PRO A 204 -3.11 -17.77 -38.96
CA PRO A 204 -3.23 -19.22 -38.77
C PRO A 204 -2.10 -19.85 -37.97
N GLU A 205 -0.86 -19.32 -38.08
CA GLU A 205 0.30 -19.75 -37.30
C GLU A 205 0.16 -19.38 -35.82
N GLN A 206 -0.30 -18.17 -35.52
CA GLN A 206 -0.54 -17.71 -34.15
C GLN A 206 -1.66 -18.49 -33.47
N MET A 207 -2.76 -18.81 -34.19
CA MET A 207 -3.82 -19.69 -33.68
C MET A 207 -3.29 -21.10 -33.38
N LYS A 208 -2.43 -21.64 -34.22
CA LYS A 208 -1.84 -22.96 -34.03
C LYS A 208 -0.90 -23.02 -32.83
N GLU A 209 -0.14 -21.95 -32.58
CA GLU A 209 0.74 -21.85 -31.43
C GLU A 209 -0.05 -21.69 -30.13
N MET A 210 -1.13 -20.94 -30.16
CA MET A 210 -2.06 -20.76 -29.04
C MET A 210 -2.76 -22.08 -28.67
N LEU A 211 -3.23 -22.84 -29.67
CA LEU A 211 -3.79 -24.18 -29.48
C LEU A 211 -2.77 -25.14 -28.88
N LYS A 212 -1.51 -25.12 -29.33
CA LYS A 212 -0.43 -25.93 -28.74
C LYS A 212 -0.16 -25.58 -27.28
N LYS A 213 -0.15 -24.28 -26.92
CA LYS A 213 -0.04 -23.84 -25.52
C LYS A 213 -1.20 -24.31 -24.65
N MET A 214 -2.43 -24.28 -25.18
CA MET A 214 -3.61 -24.76 -24.45
C MET A 214 -3.63 -26.28 -24.27
N MET A 215 -3.11 -27.03 -25.23
CA MET A 215 -3.04 -28.52 -25.18
C MET A 215 -1.80 -29.04 -24.47
N GLY A 216 -0.75 -28.26 -24.32
CA GLY A 216 0.51 -28.63 -23.68
C GLY A 216 0.59 -28.39 -22.17
N GLN A 217 -0.50 -27.98 -21.53
CA GLN A 217 -0.62 -27.84 -20.07
C GLN A 217 -1.40 -29.04 -19.47
N GLN A 218 -1.04 -30.25 -19.87
CA GLN A 218 -1.37 -31.47 -19.12
C GLN A 218 -0.11 -32.06 -18.53
#